data_c3ad326759b2b98b86975fd66ea5e4a8
#
_entry.id   c3ad326759b2b98b86975fd66ea5e4a8
#
_cell.length_a   1.000
_cell.length_b   1.000
_cell.length_c   1.000
_cell.angle_alpha   90.00
_cell.angle_beta   90.00
_cell.angle_gamma   90.00
#
_symmetry.space_group_name_H-M   'P 1'
#
loop_
_entity.id
_entity.type
_entity.pdbx_description
1 polymer ?
#
loop_
_entity_poly.entity_id
_entity_poly.type
_entity_poly.pdbx_seq_one_letter_code
_entity_poly.pdbx_strand_id
1 'polypeptide(L)'
;MPEGAYIYLYNDQKTDVLGAYDSTQNQESGILGTWLVQGDKVWIEYYEPLSVFGQGRLHIAKATHGYRNAQSYKQAKALNSSGDCNLDVDCSIGEDWEELKEHNKRSAGILLSGGSGFCSGALINNTANDGTPYFLTANHCYSNPANWAFRFGWISPDPVCATTANSTNCLLYTSPSPRDAIP
;
A
#
# COMPACT_ATOMS: atom_id res chain seq x y z
N MET A 1 -9.18 -1.98 -17.65
CA MET A 1 -10.01 -3.22 -17.63
C MET A 1 -11.44 -2.87 -17.97
N PRO A 2 -12.21 -3.74 -18.65
CA PRO A 2 -13.65 -3.55 -18.87
C PRO A 2 -14.45 -3.63 -17.56
N GLU A 3 -15.65 -3.09 -17.56
CA GLU A 3 -16.55 -3.18 -16.41
C GLU A 3 -16.90 -4.65 -16.10
N GLY A 4 -16.86 -5.02 -14.83
CA GLY A 4 -17.07 -6.39 -14.36
C GLY A 4 -15.92 -7.36 -14.54
N ALA A 5 -14.84 -6.95 -15.22
CA ALA A 5 -13.59 -7.72 -15.24
C ALA A 5 -12.77 -7.48 -13.96
N TYR A 6 -12.00 -8.48 -13.56
CA TYR A 6 -11.12 -8.35 -12.39
C TYR A 6 -9.83 -9.17 -12.53
N ILE A 7 -8.84 -8.78 -11.73
CA ILE A 7 -7.54 -9.46 -11.62
C ILE A 7 -7.27 -9.82 -10.17
N TYR A 8 -6.81 -11.06 -9.96
CA TYR A 8 -6.17 -11.50 -8.73
C TYR A 8 -4.72 -11.89 -8.99
N LEU A 9 -3.86 -11.64 -8.00
CA LEU A 9 -2.51 -12.19 -7.95
C LEU A 9 -2.38 -13.02 -6.68
N TYR A 10 -1.81 -14.21 -6.78
CA TYR A 10 -1.66 -15.08 -5.61
C TYR A 10 -0.48 -16.05 -5.76
N ASN A 11 0.02 -16.56 -4.64
CA ASN A 11 1.03 -17.62 -4.61
C ASN A 11 0.42 -19.01 -4.83
N ASP A 12 1.26 -20.03 -5.05
CA ASP A 12 0.83 -21.41 -5.30
C ASP A 12 -0.12 -21.96 -4.23
N GLN A 13 0.09 -21.58 -2.96
CA GLN A 13 -0.69 -22.05 -1.82
C GLN A 13 -1.95 -21.23 -1.57
N LYS A 14 -2.13 -20.12 -2.29
CA LYS A 14 -3.21 -19.14 -2.06
C LYS A 14 -3.25 -18.58 -0.63
N THR A 15 -2.09 -18.57 0.04
CA THR A 15 -1.94 -17.98 1.39
C THR A 15 -1.68 -16.48 1.33
N ASP A 16 -1.29 -15.98 0.17
CA ASP A 16 -1.05 -14.56 -0.10
C ASP A 16 -1.77 -14.19 -1.38
N VAL A 17 -2.83 -13.39 -1.26
CA VAL A 17 -3.75 -13.04 -2.35
C VAL A 17 -3.91 -11.52 -2.39
N LEU A 18 -3.71 -10.93 -3.56
CA LEU A 18 -3.94 -9.53 -3.86
C LEU A 18 -5.10 -9.39 -4.84
N GLY A 19 -5.93 -8.41 -4.64
CA GLY A 19 -7.12 -8.13 -5.47
C GLY A 19 -8.40 -8.21 -4.62
N ALA A 20 -9.57 -8.15 -5.21
CA ALA A 20 -9.81 -8.04 -6.65
C ALA A 20 -9.46 -6.63 -7.15
N TYR A 21 -8.64 -6.55 -8.17
CA TYR A 21 -8.47 -5.31 -8.92
C TYR A 21 -9.48 -5.30 -10.07
N ASP A 22 -10.27 -4.25 -10.20
CA ASP A 22 -11.33 -4.13 -11.20
C ASP A 22 -11.22 -2.83 -12.03
N SER A 23 -12.27 -2.48 -12.75
CA SER A 23 -12.28 -1.28 -13.58
C SER A 23 -12.15 0.03 -12.79
N THR A 24 -12.42 0.01 -11.48
CA THR A 24 -12.29 1.21 -10.62
C THR A 24 -10.84 1.62 -10.41
N GLN A 25 -9.89 0.68 -10.55
CA GLN A 25 -8.46 0.96 -10.52
C GLN A 25 -7.87 1.35 -11.89
N ASN A 26 -8.68 1.50 -12.93
CA ASN A 26 -8.19 2.01 -14.20
C ASN A 26 -7.70 3.45 -14.04
N GLN A 27 -6.51 3.70 -14.55
CA GLN A 27 -5.86 5.01 -14.55
C GLN A 27 -5.59 5.47 -15.98
N GLU A 28 -5.44 6.78 -16.19
CA GLU A 28 -5.04 7.34 -17.48
C GLU A 28 -3.70 6.79 -17.96
N SER A 29 -2.78 6.49 -17.04
CA SER A 29 -1.50 5.87 -17.35
C SER A 29 -1.62 4.43 -17.86
N GLY A 30 -2.76 3.77 -17.64
CA GLY A 30 -2.95 2.36 -17.94
C GLY A 30 -2.09 1.40 -17.11
N ILE A 31 -1.45 1.89 -16.03
CA ILE A 31 -0.55 1.11 -15.18
C ILE A 31 -1.25 0.75 -13.88
N LEU A 32 -1.22 -0.54 -13.54
CA LEU A 32 -1.61 -1.05 -12.23
C LEU A 32 -0.34 -1.50 -11.48
N GLY A 33 -0.02 -0.83 -10.40
CA GLY A 33 1.01 -1.28 -9.46
C GLY A 33 0.42 -2.24 -8.44
N THR A 34 1.09 -3.35 -8.16
CA THR A 34 0.65 -4.32 -7.16
C THR A 34 1.69 -4.46 -6.06
N TRP A 35 1.25 -4.96 -4.91
CA TRP A 35 2.16 -5.33 -3.84
C TRP A 35 2.91 -6.64 -4.17
N LEU A 36 3.82 -7.03 -3.28
CA LEU A 36 4.56 -8.29 -3.38
C LEU A 36 3.66 -9.45 -3.01
N VAL A 37 3.72 -10.51 -3.80
CA VAL A 37 3.18 -11.83 -3.46
C VAL A 37 4.35 -12.69 -3.02
N GLN A 38 4.21 -13.36 -1.88
CA GLN A 38 5.27 -14.20 -1.33
C GLN A 38 5.42 -15.51 -2.11
N GLY A 39 6.66 -15.91 -2.35
CA GLY A 39 7.00 -17.15 -3.04
C GLY A 39 7.83 -16.91 -4.30
N ASP A 40 8.15 -17.96 -4.98
CA ASP A 40 8.91 -17.98 -6.24
C ASP A 40 8.01 -18.00 -7.49
N LYS A 41 6.71 -18.15 -7.28
CA LYS A 41 5.68 -18.11 -8.30
C LYS A 41 4.54 -17.20 -7.93
N VAL A 42 4.09 -16.42 -8.91
CA VAL A 42 2.88 -15.60 -8.84
C VAL A 42 1.94 -16.03 -9.95
N TRP A 43 0.74 -16.38 -9.56
CA TRP A 43 -0.36 -16.60 -10.48
C TRP A 43 -1.10 -15.31 -10.69
N ILE A 44 -1.43 -15.01 -11.94
CA ILE A 44 -2.27 -13.88 -12.31
C ILE A 44 -3.53 -14.46 -12.92
N GLU A 45 -4.63 -14.30 -12.21
CA GLU A 45 -5.95 -14.71 -12.67
C GLU A 45 -6.70 -13.51 -13.19
N TYR A 46 -7.07 -13.54 -14.46
CA TYR A 46 -7.84 -12.50 -15.11
C TYR A 46 -9.20 -13.06 -15.55
N TYR A 47 -10.24 -12.41 -15.12
CA TYR A 47 -11.61 -12.75 -15.49
C TYR A 47 -12.25 -11.64 -16.29
N GLU A 48 -12.97 -12.01 -17.35
CA GLU A 48 -13.88 -11.13 -18.10
C GLU A 48 -15.27 -11.76 -18.15
N PRO A 49 -16.33 -11.00 -17.83
CA PRO A 49 -17.68 -11.46 -18.10
C PRO A 49 -17.95 -11.57 -19.61
N LEU A 50 -18.86 -12.47 -19.99
CA LEU A 50 -19.16 -12.75 -21.39
C LEU A 50 -19.57 -11.50 -22.18
N SER A 51 -20.22 -10.54 -21.52
CA SER A 51 -20.67 -9.28 -22.14
C SER A 51 -19.53 -8.38 -22.65
N VAL A 52 -18.34 -8.54 -22.10
CA VAL A 52 -17.14 -7.74 -22.44
C VAL A 52 -15.96 -8.61 -22.85
N PHE A 53 -16.21 -9.88 -23.16
CA PHE A 53 -15.18 -10.84 -23.50
C PHE A 53 -14.31 -10.35 -24.67
N GLY A 54 -12.99 -10.39 -24.47
CA GLY A 54 -11.99 -9.95 -25.45
C GLY A 54 -11.76 -8.43 -25.54
N GLN A 55 -12.42 -7.63 -24.71
CA GLN A 55 -12.23 -6.18 -24.69
C GLN A 55 -11.06 -5.76 -23.79
N GLY A 56 -10.71 -6.55 -22.77
CA GLY A 56 -9.60 -6.26 -21.90
C GLY A 56 -8.26 -6.66 -22.50
N ARG A 57 -7.23 -5.96 -22.09
CA ARG A 57 -5.86 -6.27 -22.45
C ARG A 57 -4.99 -6.21 -21.20
N LEU A 58 -4.28 -7.28 -20.93
CA LEU A 58 -3.30 -7.37 -19.85
C LEU A 58 -1.91 -7.42 -20.45
N HIS A 59 -1.05 -6.52 -19.97
CA HIS A 59 0.35 -6.51 -20.32
C HIS A 59 1.21 -6.37 -19.07
N ILE A 60 2.13 -7.30 -18.86
CA ILE A 60 3.08 -7.23 -17.76
C ILE A 60 4.25 -6.34 -18.19
N ALA A 61 4.20 -5.08 -17.79
CA ALA A 61 5.23 -4.11 -18.12
C ALA A 61 6.54 -4.33 -17.34
N LYS A 62 6.43 -4.78 -16.08
CA LYS A 62 7.56 -5.01 -15.19
C LYS A 62 7.21 -6.03 -14.13
N ALA A 63 8.12 -6.96 -13.87
CA ALA A 63 8.11 -7.80 -12.68
C ALA A 63 9.34 -7.49 -11.83
N THR A 64 9.13 -7.19 -10.55
CA THR A 64 10.22 -6.96 -9.61
C THR A 64 10.37 -8.20 -8.75
N HIS A 65 11.49 -8.91 -8.89
CA HIS A 65 11.80 -10.06 -8.06
C HIS A 65 12.48 -9.60 -6.78
N GLY A 66 11.81 -9.81 -5.64
CA GLY A 66 12.39 -9.58 -4.33
C GLY A 66 13.28 -10.77 -3.92
N TYR A 67 14.57 -10.68 -4.14
CA TYR A 67 15.52 -11.71 -3.68
C TYR A 67 15.81 -11.63 -2.17
N ARG A 68 15.25 -10.63 -1.51
CA ARG A 68 15.22 -10.51 -0.04
C ARG A 68 13.75 -10.38 0.37
N ASN A 69 13.27 -11.31 1.16
CA ASN A 69 11.90 -11.22 1.66
C ASN A 69 11.75 -10.02 2.61
N ALA A 70 10.53 -9.55 2.82
CA ALA A 70 10.26 -8.43 3.72
C ALA A 70 10.81 -8.67 5.15
N GLN A 71 11.04 -9.92 5.53
CA GLN A 71 11.69 -10.30 6.77
C GLN A 71 13.23 -10.19 6.70
N SER A 72 13.84 -10.32 5.52
CA SER A 72 15.28 -10.09 5.33
C SER A 72 15.63 -8.63 5.09
N TYR A 73 14.64 -7.76 4.88
CA TYR A 73 14.79 -6.31 4.91
C TYR A 73 15.20 -5.77 6.30
N LYS A 74 15.26 -6.64 7.29
CA LYS A 74 15.76 -6.30 8.65
C LYS A 74 17.18 -5.74 8.69
N GLN A 75 17.93 -5.78 7.60
CA GLN A 75 19.35 -5.39 7.62
C GLN A 75 19.76 -4.21 6.72
N ALA A 76 18.88 -3.66 5.92
CA ALA A 76 19.25 -2.58 5.01
C ALA A 76 18.26 -1.40 5.11
N LYS A 77 18.47 -0.49 6.06
CA LYS A 77 17.70 0.76 6.30
C LYS A 77 16.19 0.51 6.19
N ALA A 78 15.76 -0.49 6.89
CA ALA A 78 14.47 -1.12 6.74
C ALA A 78 13.45 -0.42 7.63
N LEU A 79 12.23 -0.54 7.24
CA LEU A 79 11.10 -0.51 8.15
C LEU A 79 11.52 -1.17 9.48
N ASN A 80 11.32 -0.52 10.61
CA ASN A 80 11.75 -0.91 11.96
C ASN A 80 13.24 -0.65 12.32
N SER A 81 13.89 0.26 11.63
CA SER A 81 15.22 0.74 12.01
C SER A 81 15.17 2.10 12.74
N SER A 82 14.09 2.37 13.46
CA SER A 82 14.00 3.56 14.30
C SER A 82 15.08 3.54 15.37
N GLY A 83 15.70 4.69 15.64
CA GLY A 83 16.63 4.84 16.76
C GLY A 83 15.88 4.80 18.09
N ASP A 84 16.63 4.59 19.17
CA ASP A 84 16.08 4.43 20.54
C ASP A 84 15.29 5.65 21.06
N CYS A 85 15.46 6.80 20.42
CA CYS A 85 14.72 8.02 20.77
C CYS A 85 13.40 8.19 20.03
N ASN A 86 13.06 7.30 19.09
CA ASN A 86 11.78 7.31 18.41
C ASN A 86 10.76 6.48 19.18
N LEU A 87 9.56 7.01 19.26
CA LEU A 87 8.44 6.37 19.94
C LEU A 87 7.47 5.81 18.92
N ASP A 88 7.03 4.58 19.13
CA ASP A 88 5.93 4.01 18.36
C ASP A 88 4.62 4.72 18.71
N VAL A 89 3.70 4.77 17.75
CA VAL A 89 2.40 5.41 17.94
C VAL A 89 1.59 4.78 19.08
N ASP A 90 1.83 3.52 19.40
CA ASP A 90 1.17 2.79 20.48
C ASP A 90 1.89 2.86 21.83
N CYS A 91 2.96 3.67 21.92
CA CYS A 91 3.57 3.96 23.20
C CYS A 91 2.59 4.67 24.15
N SER A 92 2.65 4.34 25.44
CA SER A 92 1.87 4.99 26.49
C SER A 92 2.33 6.41 26.82
N ILE A 93 3.34 6.92 26.14
CA ILE A 93 3.85 8.29 26.32
C ILE A 93 3.03 9.24 25.47
N GLY A 94 2.47 10.29 26.07
CA GLY A 94 1.68 11.29 25.37
C GLY A 94 0.17 11.05 25.48
N GLU A 95 -0.31 10.80 26.67
CA GLU A 95 -1.75 10.59 26.97
C GLU A 95 -2.64 11.76 26.58
N ASP A 96 -2.07 12.96 26.42
CA ASP A 96 -2.75 14.18 26.05
C ASP A 96 -3.22 14.25 24.59
N TRP A 97 -2.84 13.28 23.74
CA TRP A 97 -3.20 13.26 22.33
C TRP A 97 -3.93 11.98 21.89
N GLU A 98 -4.38 11.17 22.82
CA GLU A 98 -5.05 9.87 22.54
C GLU A 98 -6.25 10.01 21.58
N GLU A 99 -7.04 11.09 21.69
CA GLU A 99 -8.18 11.33 20.80
C GLU A 99 -7.75 11.52 19.34
N LEU A 100 -6.59 12.12 19.10
CA LEU A 100 -6.06 12.37 17.75
C LEU A 100 -5.27 11.20 17.22
N LYS A 101 -4.77 10.34 18.10
CA LYS A 101 -3.91 9.20 17.78
C LYS A 101 -4.56 8.26 16.78
N GLU A 102 -5.80 7.88 17.00
CA GLU A 102 -6.52 6.96 16.11
C GLU A 102 -6.74 7.54 14.71
N HIS A 103 -7.01 8.84 14.61
CA HIS A 103 -7.11 9.53 13.32
C HIS A 103 -5.77 9.58 12.61
N ASN A 104 -4.70 9.91 13.32
CA ASN A 104 -3.36 10.01 12.75
C ASN A 104 -2.82 8.65 12.30
N LYS A 105 -3.09 7.58 13.06
CA LYS A 105 -2.74 6.21 12.66
C LYS A 105 -3.31 5.84 11.28
N ARG A 106 -4.56 6.24 11.02
CA ARG A 106 -5.25 5.91 9.76
C ARG A 106 -4.80 6.75 8.60
N SER A 107 -4.39 7.99 8.85
CA SER A 107 -3.98 8.93 7.80
C SER A 107 -2.53 8.76 7.37
N ALA A 108 -1.65 8.35 8.27
CA ALA A 108 -0.22 8.18 7.98
C ALA A 108 0.05 6.98 7.09
N GLY A 109 0.87 7.18 6.07
CA GLY A 109 1.20 6.12 5.10
C GLY A 109 2.64 6.17 4.63
N ILE A 110 3.13 5.02 4.19
CA ILE A 110 4.45 4.85 3.55
C ILE A 110 4.26 4.82 2.04
N LEU A 111 5.08 5.57 1.35
CA LEU A 111 5.18 5.57 -0.10
C LEU A 111 6.12 4.47 -0.56
N LEU A 112 5.64 3.67 -1.49
CA LEU A 112 6.36 2.53 -2.05
C LEU A 112 6.51 2.69 -3.55
N SER A 113 7.68 2.31 -4.07
CA SER A 113 7.93 2.20 -5.51
C SER A 113 8.76 0.95 -5.77
N GLY A 114 8.29 0.12 -6.69
CA GLY A 114 8.96 -1.14 -7.01
C GLY A 114 9.10 -2.08 -5.80
N GLY A 115 8.16 -2.03 -4.86
CA GLY A 115 8.15 -2.87 -3.66
C GLY A 115 9.03 -2.37 -2.51
N SER A 116 9.66 -1.20 -2.64
CA SER A 116 10.51 -0.61 -1.60
C SER A 116 9.90 0.68 -1.06
N GLY A 117 9.89 0.85 0.27
CA GLY A 117 9.54 2.12 0.91
C GLY A 117 10.62 3.17 0.63
N PHE A 118 10.22 4.36 0.23
CA PHE A 118 11.17 5.44 -0.05
C PHE A 118 10.81 6.77 0.64
N CYS A 119 9.55 6.95 0.98
CA CYS A 119 9.05 8.16 1.64
C CYS A 119 7.82 7.83 2.49
N SER A 120 7.36 8.83 3.22
CA SER A 120 6.10 8.78 3.98
C SER A 120 5.30 10.06 3.76
N GLY A 121 4.06 10.04 4.20
CA GLY A 121 3.17 11.19 4.16
C GLY A 121 1.87 10.88 4.87
N ALA A 122 0.88 11.71 4.66
CA ALA A 122 -0.43 11.55 5.29
C ALA A 122 -1.56 11.95 4.35
N LEU A 123 -2.69 11.25 4.48
CA LEU A 123 -3.95 11.71 3.90
C LEU A 123 -4.40 12.99 4.61
N ILE A 124 -4.84 13.95 3.84
CA ILE A 124 -5.38 15.20 4.34
C ILE A 124 -6.75 15.44 3.72
N ASN A 125 -7.61 16.08 4.49
CA ASN A 125 -8.91 16.52 4.00
C ASN A 125 -8.79 17.87 3.28
N ASN A 126 -9.78 18.21 2.47
CA ASN A 126 -9.92 19.52 1.84
C ASN A 126 -11.04 20.33 2.49
N THR A 127 -11.12 21.61 2.16
CA THR A 127 -12.15 22.51 2.69
C THR A 127 -13.55 22.20 2.18
N ALA A 128 -13.67 21.49 1.06
CA ALA A 128 -14.96 21.07 0.52
C ALA A 128 -15.52 19.84 1.25
N ASN A 129 -14.68 19.12 2.00
CA ASN A 129 -15.03 17.91 2.72
C ASN A 129 -15.76 16.88 1.83
N ASP A 130 -15.29 16.73 0.59
CA ASP A 130 -15.89 15.90 -0.46
C ASP A 130 -15.32 14.48 -0.54
N GLY A 131 -14.42 14.11 0.40
CA GLY A 131 -13.77 12.81 0.42
C GLY A 131 -12.68 12.63 -0.64
N THR A 132 -12.30 13.69 -1.37
CA THR A 132 -11.20 13.60 -2.33
C THR A 132 -9.90 13.29 -1.60
N PRO A 133 -9.19 12.19 -1.94
CA PRO A 133 -8.03 11.73 -1.22
C PRO A 133 -6.78 12.53 -1.63
N TYR A 134 -6.45 13.54 -0.85
CA TYR A 134 -5.17 14.24 -0.99
C TYR A 134 -4.10 13.61 -0.10
N PHE A 135 -2.96 13.28 -0.65
CA PHE A 135 -1.83 12.77 0.10
C PHE A 135 -0.71 13.80 0.14
N LEU A 136 -0.42 14.28 1.34
CA LEU A 136 0.65 15.24 1.59
C LEU A 136 1.96 14.52 1.83
N THR A 137 2.98 14.86 1.06
CA THR A 137 4.35 14.35 1.24
C THR A 137 5.37 15.44 0.93
N ALA A 138 6.64 15.17 1.20
CA ALA A 138 7.72 16.12 0.94
C ALA A 138 8.02 16.24 -0.56
N ASN A 139 8.35 17.45 -1.02
CA ASN A 139 8.65 17.70 -2.42
C ASN A 139 9.80 16.83 -2.97
N HIS A 140 10.81 16.52 -2.16
CA HIS A 140 11.91 15.65 -2.59
C HIS A 140 11.50 14.20 -2.83
N CYS A 141 10.32 13.78 -2.35
CA CYS A 141 9.76 12.45 -2.63
C CYS A 141 9.11 12.37 -4.03
N TYR A 142 8.81 13.52 -4.63
CA TYR A 142 8.06 13.57 -5.88
C TYR A 142 8.90 13.08 -7.05
N SER A 143 8.66 11.84 -7.46
CA SER A 143 9.22 11.25 -8.68
C SER A 143 8.28 10.18 -9.21
N ASN A 144 7.76 10.35 -10.41
CA ASN A 144 6.93 9.38 -11.12
C ASN A 144 5.80 8.76 -10.27
N PRO A 145 4.83 9.56 -9.79
CA PRO A 145 3.77 9.11 -8.87
C PRO A 145 2.86 8.01 -9.45
N ALA A 146 2.80 7.84 -10.77
CA ALA A 146 2.03 6.77 -11.40
C ALA A 146 2.47 5.36 -10.99
N ASN A 147 3.70 5.22 -10.47
CA ASN A 147 4.25 3.95 -10.01
C ASN A 147 4.23 3.79 -8.48
N TRP A 148 3.59 4.71 -7.78
CA TRP A 148 3.55 4.65 -6.33
C TRP A 148 2.46 3.68 -5.85
N ALA A 149 2.76 3.04 -4.73
CA ALA A 149 1.78 2.39 -3.89
C ALA A 149 1.83 3.03 -2.49
N PHE A 150 0.68 3.10 -1.84
CA PHE A 150 0.53 3.70 -0.53
C PHE A 150 0.21 2.61 0.47
N ARG A 151 0.96 2.51 1.53
CA ARG A 151 0.74 1.53 2.59
C ARG A 151 0.36 2.25 3.87
N PHE A 152 -0.84 1.99 4.35
CA PHE A 152 -1.38 2.50 5.60
C PHE A 152 -1.39 1.41 6.67
N GLY A 153 -1.56 1.81 7.92
CA GLY A 153 -1.65 0.87 9.03
C GLY A 153 -0.35 0.12 9.33
N TRP A 154 0.79 0.66 8.95
CA TRP A 154 2.10 0.11 9.32
C TRP A 154 2.41 0.47 10.76
N ILE A 155 1.90 -0.32 11.68
CA ILE A 155 1.97 -0.10 13.11
C ILE A 155 2.53 -1.36 13.75
N SER A 156 3.32 -1.24 14.81
CA SER A 156 3.79 -2.40 15.55
C SER A 156 2.63 -3.27 16.03
N PRO A 157 2.72 -4.61 15.92
CA PRO A 157 1.66 -5.48 16.40
C PRO A 157 1.53 -5.49 17.92
N ASP A 158 2.61 -5.12 18.63
CA ASP A 158 2.64 -5.05 20.08
C ASP A 158 2.62 -3.58 20.52
N PRO A 159 1.71 -3.17 21.41
CA PRO A 159 1.64 -1.80 21.90
C PRO A 159 2.75 -1.50 22.92
N VAL A 160 3.98 -1.78 22.53
CA VAL A 160 5.19 -1.59 23.33
C VAL A 160 6.09 -0.61 22.63
N CYS A 161 6.62 0.35 23.38
CA CYS A 161 7.54 1.34 22.86
C CYS A 161 8.81 0.70 22.27
N ALA A 162 9.32 1.27 21.17
CA ALA A 162 10.57 0.90 20.52
C ALA A 162 10.65 -0.59 20.12
N THR A 163 9.53 -1.20 19.75
CA THR A 163 9.56 -2.56 19.21
C THR A 163 10.04 -2.58 17.76
N THR A 164 10.85 -3.58 17.45
CA THR A 164 11.33 -3.85 16.09
C THR A 164 10.49 -4.89 15.35
N ALA A 165 9.35 -5.31 15.94
CA ALA A 165 8.46 -6.27 15.33
C ALA A 165 7.77 -5.68 14.09
N ASN A 166 7.70 -6.46 13.01
CA ASN A 166 7.04 -6.05 11.78
C ASN A 166 5.52 -6.01 11.98
N SER A 167 4.88 -4.97 11.49
CA SER A 167 3.43 -4.95 11.38
C SER A 167 2.96 -6.04 10.42
N THR A 168 1.92 -6.76 10.82
CA THR A 168 1.17 -7.68 9.96
C THR A 168 -0.01 -6.97 9.30
N ASN A 169 -0.43 -5.82 9.84
CA ASN A 169 -1.54 -5.05 9.30
C ASN A 169 -1.08 -4.24 8.09
N CYS A 170 -1.86 -4.30 7.02
CA CYS A 170 -1.56 -3.58 5.81
C CYS A 170 -2.84 -3.25 5.07
N LEU A 171 -3.08 -1.96 4.90
CA LEU A 171 -4.00 -1.46 3.88
C LEU A 171 -3.14 -0.90 2.75
N LEU A 172 -3.20 -1.54 1.60
CA LEU A 172 -2.44 -1.13 0.43
C LEU A 172 -3.36 -0.49 -0.60
N TYR A 173 -3.00 0.71 -1.00
CA TYR A 173 -3.61 1.39 -2.13
C TYR A 173 -2.57 1.61 -3.22
N THR A 174 -2.92 1.31 -4.45
CA THR A 174 -2.13 1.70 -5.61
C THR A 174 -2.60 3.05 -6.12
N SER A 175 -1.66 3.85 -6.63
CA SER A 175 -1.84 5.23 -7.08
C SER A 175 -3.11 5.45 -7.93
N PRO A 176 -3.71 6.62 -7.88
CA PRO A 176 -4.79 6.97 -7.02
C PRO A 176 -6.12 6.43 -7.53
N SER A 177 -6.78 5.56 -6.76
CA SER A 177 -8.24 5.43 -6.91
C SER A 177 -8.90 6.57 -6.13
N PRO A 178 -9.62 7.46 -6.76
CA PRO A 178 -10.31 8.55 -6.06
C PRO A 178 -11.49 8.09 -5.19
N ARG A 179 -11.79 6.79 -5.17
CA ARG A 179 -13.01 6.25 -4.57
C ARG A 179 -12.81 5.46 -3.29
N ASP A 180 -11.57 5.11 -2.96
CA ASP A 180 -11.28 4.32 -1.77
C ASP A 180 -10.78 5.19 -0.61
N ALA A 181 -11.33 6.39 -0.49
CA ALA A 181 -11.26 7.11 0.78
C ALA A 181 -11.93 6.21 1.83
N ILE A 182 -11.15 5.79 2.80
CA ILE A 182 -11.58 4.99 3.94
C ILE A 182 -12.83 5.62 4.54
N PRO A 183 -13.92 4.85 4.73
CA PRO A 183 -15.13 5.34 5.34
C PRO A 183 -14.90 5.82 6.78
#